data_52fae822e195e67a4b4b071f2f78db87
#
_entry.id   52fae822e195e67a4b4b071f2f78db87
#
_cell.length_a   1.000
_cell.length_b   1.000
_cell.length_c   1.000
_cell.angle_alpha   90.00
_cell.angle_beta   90.00
_cell.angle_gamma   90.00
#
_symmetry.space_group_name_H-M   'P 1'
#
loop_
_entity.id
_entity.type
_entity.pdbx_description
1 polymer ?
#
loop_
_entity_poly.entity_id
_entity_poly.type
_entity_poly.pdbx_seq_one_letter_code
_entity_poly.pdbx_strand_id
1 'polypeptide(L)'
;MLGWPPDGPTLRLDYRRFSYAGKFVMSNTGKAVVREADEATDREYDDAVLAAVAFNDDRTDPSALWLRYVTVRDDRRGEGLGPRLCRRVVAEATDRGYERTRIAVNNPFAYEALHRAGFGFTGETTGLAELVLERPVDRPAERDPGAYRAGLDRFRARDLSAAETEFLERKRDVDPPRE
;
A
#
# COMPACT_ATOMS: atom_id res chain seq x y z
N MET A 1 -6.70 10.03 9.71
CA MET A 1 -7.62 8.88 9.48
C MET A 1 -8.99 9.43 9.14
N LEU A 2 -9.69 8.84 8.17
CA LEU A 2 -11.07 9.21 7.85
C LEU A 2 -12.09 8.28 8.49
N GLY A 3 -11.75 7.03 8.79
CA GLY A 3 -12.63 6.08 9.45
C GLY A 3 -11.98 4.71 9.56
N TRP A 4 -12.56 3.86 10.41
CA TRP A 4 -12.12 2.49 10.64
C TRP A 4 -13.23 1.51 10.23
N PRO A 5 -12.92 0.25 9.80
CA PRO A 5 -13.97 -0.73 9.52
C PRO A 5 -14.86 -1.01 10.74
N PRO A 6 -16.13 -1.46 10.53
CA PRO A 6 -16.73 -1.76 9.24
C PRO A 6 -17.34 -0.55 8.52
N ASP A 7 -17.54 0.58 9.18
CA ASP A 7 -18.30 1.74 8.69
C ASP A 7 -17.38 2.87 8.21
N GLY A 8 -16.48 2.56 7.29
CA GLY A 8 -15.58 3.56 6.72
C GLY A 8 -16.29 4.52 5.78
N PRO A 9 -15.89 5.82 5.74
CA PRO A 9 -16.49 6.79 4.85
C PRO A 9 -16.21 6.46 3.38
N THR A 10 -17.15 6.83 2.52
CA THR A 10 -16.96 6.85 1.08
C THR A 10 -15.97 7.95 0.71
N LEU A 11 -15.00 7.64 -0.14
CA LEU A 11 -14.03 8.59 -0.67
C LEU A 11 -14.11 8.57 -2.20
N ARG A 12 -14.38 9.73 -2.81
CA ARG A 12 -14.47 9.88 -4.27
C ARG A 12 -13.17 10.47 -4.81
N LEU A 13 -12.31 9.61 -5.35
CA LEU A 13 -11.07 10.02 -6.01
C LEU A 13 -11.30 10.17 -7.52
N ASP A 14 -10.67 11.17 -8.13
CA ASP A 14 -10.69 11.36 -9.59
C ASP A 14 -9.89 10.22 -10.27
N TYR A 15 -10.58 9.37 -11.01
CA TYR A 15 -10.00 8.21 -11.71
C TYR A 15 -8.94 8.59 -12.76
N ARG A 16 -8.90 9.84 -13.20
CA ARG A 16 -7.89 10.38 -14.15
C ARG A 16 -6.57 10.67 -13.46
N ARG A 17 -6.56 10.77 -12.12
CA ARG A 17 -5.42 11.16 -11.30
C ARG A 17 -4.99 10.08 -10.30
N PHE A 18 -5.84 9.08 -10.07
CA PHE A 18 -5.60 8.02 -9.09
C PHE A 18 -5.87 6.63 -9.67
N SER A 19 -4.91 5.73 -9.56
CA SER A 19 -5.16 4.32 -9.78
C SER A 19 -6.14 3.79 -8.72
N TYR A 20 -7.00 2.82 -9.09
CA TYR A 20 -7.98 2.20 -8.21
C TYR A 20 -9.03 3.14 -7.60
N ALA A 21 -9.22 4.34 -8.13
CA ALA A 21 -10.13 5.36 -7.59
C ALA A 21 -11.51 4.80 -7.22
N GLY A 22 -12.12 3.99 -8.08
CA GLY A 22 -13.41 3.35 -7.86
C GLY A 22 -13.47 2.36 -6.70
N LYS A 23 -12.33 1.93 -6.14
CA LYS A 23 -12.30 1.04 -4.98
C LYS A 23 -12.45 1.77 -3.65
N PHE A 24 -12.31 3.09 -3.65
CA PHE A 24 -12.39 3.90 -2.44
C PHE A 24 -13.82 4.32 -2.07
N VAL A 25 -14.80 4.08 -2.94
CA VAL A 25 -16.22 4.33 -2.62
C VAL A 25 -16.84 3.25 -1.75
N MET A 26 -16.18 2.12 -1.51
CA MET A 26 -16.70 1.01 -0.70
C MET A 26 -16.75 1.41 0.78
N SER A 27 -17.90 1.26 1.43
CA SER A 27 -18.11 1.60 2.83
C SER A 27 -17.55 0.59 3.84
N ASN A 28 -17.35 -0.67 3.41
CA ASN A 28 -16.86 -1.76 4.27
C ASN A 28 -15.33 -1.73 4.51
N THR A 29 -14.67 -0.63 4.20
CA THR A 29 -13.24 -0.41 4.43
C THR A 29 -13.01 0.87 5.19
N GLY A 30 -12.10 0.83 6.17
CA GLY A 30 -11.51 2.03 6.74
C GLY A 30 -10.66 2.76 5.70
N LYS A 31 -10.43 4.05 5.92
CA LYS A 31 -9.64 4.89 5.03
C LYS A 31 -8.71 5.81 5.81
N ALA A 32 -7.52 5.97 5.27
CA ALA A 32 -6.62 7.04 5.66
C ALA A 32 -6.17 7.80 4.41
N VAL A 33 -5.97 9.10 4.56
CA VAL A 33 -5.56 9.97 3.46
C VAL A 33 -4.45 10.93 3.89
N VAL A 34 -3.66 11.35 2.92
CA VAL A 34 -2.87 12.59 2.98
C VAL A 34 -3.61 13.63 2.15
N ARG A 35 -3.81 14.82 2.72
CA ARG A 35 -4.49 15.95 2.07
C ARG A 35 -3.57 17.18 2.05
N GLU A 36 -3.75 18.03 1.06
CA GLU A 36 -3.38 19.43 1.16
C GLU A 36 -4.24 20.12 2.21
N ALA A 37 -3.81 21.27 2.73
CA ALA A 37 -4.56 22.00 3.76
C ALA A 37 -6.00 22.32 3.29
N ASP A 38 -6.95 22.27 4.23
CA ASP A 38 -8.39 22.28 4.02
C ASP A 38 -8.88 23.34 3.04
N GLU A 39 -9.34 22.86 1.89
CA GLU A 39 -10.44 23.48 1.19
C GLU A 39 -11.61 22.48 1.19
N ALA A 40 -12.61 22.72 2.00
CA ALA A 40 -13.89 22.05 1.89
C ALA A 40 -14.51 22.45 0.55
N THR A 41 -14.58 21.52 -0.40
CA THR A 41 -15.16 21.77 -1.71
C THR A 41 -16.37 20.87 -1.90
N ASP A 42 -17.47 21.50 -2.25
CA ASP A 42 -18.70 20.86 -2.74
C ASP A 42 -18.48 20.41 -4.21
N ARG A 43 -17.46 19.54 -4.41
CA ARG A 43 -17.05 19.04 -5.72
C ARG A 43 -17.37 17.57 -5.85
N GLU A 44 -17.47 17.08 -7.09
CA GLU A 44 -17.71 15.68 -7.41
C GLU A 44 -16.60 14.75 -6.83
N TYR A 45 -15.36 15.25 -6.79
CA TYR A 45 -14.18 14.55 -6.26
C TYR A 45 -13.55 15.31 -5.11
N ASP A 46 -12.86 14.57 -4.24
CA ASP A 46 -12.05 15.14 -3.16
C ASP A 46 -10.67 15.54 -3.70
N ASP A 47 -10.58 16.71 -4.30
CA ASP A 47 -9.41 17.21 -4.99
C ASP A 47 -8.22 17.50 -4.07
N ALA A 48 -8.44 17.70 -2.77
CA ALA A 48 -7.39 17.93 -1.78
C ALA A 48 -6.60 16.66 -1.43
N VAL A 49 -7.10 15.47 -1.78
CA VAL A 49 -6.41 14.21 -1.49
C VAL A 49 -5.17 14.05 -2.36
N LEU A 50 -4.04 13.73 -1.73
CA LEU A 50 -2.75 13.44 -2.37
C LEU A 50 -2.44 11.95 -2.39
N ALA A 51 -2.84 11.23 -1.35
CA ALA A 51 -2.68 9.79 -1.23
C ALA A 51 -3.81 9.21 -0.38
N ALA A 52 -4.20 7.97 -0.67
CA ALA A 52 -5.22 7.26 0.07
C ALA A 52 -4.85 5.79 0.25
N VAL A 53 -5.25 5.21 1.38
CA VAL A 53 -5.23 3.78 1.64
C VAL A 53 -6.60 3.33 2.14
N ALA A 54 -7.09 2.21 1.61
CA ALA A 54 -8.28 1.52 2.10
C ALA A 54 -7.85 0.22 2.78
N PHE A 55 -8.45 -0.12 3.91
CA PHE A 55 -8.07 -1.28 4.72
C PHE A 55 -9.28 -1.88 5.43
N ASN A 56 -9.20 -3.15 5.78
CA ASN A 56 -10.18 -3.83 6.63
C ASN A 56 -9.55 -5.04 7.34
N ASP A 57 -10.32 -5.64 8.24
CA ASP A 57 -9.91 -6.86 8.93
C ASP A 57 -9.65 -8.00 7.95
N ASP A 58 -8.71 -8.87 8.29
CA ASP A 58 -8.61 -10.18 7.66
C ASP A 58 -9.81 -11.03 8.11
N ARG A 59 -10.45 -11.71 7.15
CA ARG A 59 -11.64 -12.54 7.44
C ARG A 59 -11.31 -13.83 8.17
N THR A 60 -10.06 -14.27 8.09
CA THR A 60 -9.57 -15.55 8.59
C THR A 60 -8.64 -15.41 9.78
N ASP A 61 -8.12 -14.20 10.00
CA ASP A 61 -7.16 -13.89 11.05
C ASP A 61 -7.48 -12.54 11.70
N PRO A 62 -8.18 -12.55 12.86
CA PRO A 62 -8.59 -11.31 13.52
C PRO A 62 -7.41 -10.47 14.07
N SER A 63 -6.21 -11.05 14.14
CA SER A 63 -5.00 -10.32 14.53
C SER A 63 -4.33 -9.57 13.38
N ALA A 64 -4.82 -9.73 12.14
CA ALA A 64 -4.26 -9.13 10.94
C ALA A 64 -5.16 -8.05 10.34
N LEU A 65 -4.56 -6.91 10.00
CA LEU A 65 -5.20 -5.85 9.21
C LEU A 65 -4.72 -5.92 7.76
N TRP A 66 -5.64 -5.95 6.78
CA TRP A 66 -5.31 -5.89 5.36
C TRP A 66 -5.40 -4.48 4.79
N LEU A 67 -4.30 -3.99 4.23
CA LEU A 67 -4.31 -2.83 3.34
C LEU A 67 -4.77 -3.31 1.96
N ARG A 68 -5.97 -2.93 1.55
CA ARG A 68 -6.59 -3.43 0.31
C ARG A 68 -6.13 -2.68 -0.92
N TYR A 69 -6.05 -1.35 -0.82
CA TYR A 69 -5.64 -0.48 -1.91
C TYR A 69 -4.83 0.68 -1.35
N VAL A 70 -3.70 0.95 -1.99
CA VAL A 70 -2.89 2.14 -1.73
C VAL A 70 -2.74 2.88 -3.05
N THR A 71 -3.02 4.17 -3.04
CA THR A 71 -2.88 5.02 -4.22
C THR A 71 -2.27 6.37 -3.86
N VAL A 72 -1.53 6.92 -4.79
CA VAL A 72 -0.96 8.28 -4.72
C VAL A 72 -1.32 8.99 -6.01
N ARG A 73 -1.70 10.25 -5.90
CA ARG A 73 -2.01 11.12 -7.04
C ARG A 73 -0.83 11.12 -8.03
N ASP A 74 -1.10 10.96 -9.30
CA ASP A 74 -0.08 10.68 -10.31
C ASP A 74 1.05 11.73 -10.34
N ASP A 75 0.70 13.01 -10.18
CA ASP A 75 1.64 14.15 -10.13
C ASP A 75 2.44 14.23 -8.81
N ARG A 76 2.13 13.40 -7.81
CA ARG A 76 2.78 13.37 -6.50
C ARG A 76 3.48 12.04 -6.21
N ARG A 77 3.60 11.18 -7.23
CA ARG A 77 4.33 9.91 -7.11
C ARG A 77 5.83 10.18 -6.91
N GLY A 78 6.48 9.29 -6.17
CA GLY A 78 7.91 9.43 -5.85
C GLY A 78 8.22 10.29 -4.61
N GLU A 79 7.25 11.03 -4.06
CA GLU A 79 7.42 11.87 -2.87
C GLU A 79 7.36 11.11 -1.54
N GLY A 80 7.24 9.78 -1.56
CA GLY A 80 7.18 8.95 -0.35
C GLY A 80 5.85 9.00 0.41
N LEU A 81 4.79 9.57 -0.18
CA LEU A 81 3.46 9.69 0.46
C LEU A 81 2.84 8.33 0.77
N GLY A 82 2.94 7.36 -0.15
CA GLY A 82 2.41 6.01 0.03
C GLY A 82 3.03 5.29 1.24
N PRO A 83 4.36 5.11 1.30
CA PRO A 83 5.03 4.54 2.46
C PRO A 83 4.71 5.25 3.79
N ARG A 84 4.72 6.58 3.79
CA ARG A 84 4.37 7.38 4.97
C ARG A 84 2.95 7.10 5.46
N LEU A 85 1.99 7.01 4.53
CA LEU A 85 0.60 6.73 4.86
C LEU A 85 0.41 5.31 5.38
N CYS A 86 1.08 4.31 4.78
CA CYS A 86 1.06 2.93 5.26
C CYS A 86 1.62 2.84 6.69
N ARG A 87 2.75 3.48 7.00
CA ARG A 87 3.29 3.53 8.37
C ARG A 87 2.31 4.15 9.37
N ARG A 88 1.57 5.18 8.96
CA ARG A 88 0.54 5.78 9.82
C ARG A 88 -0.59 4.80 10.14
N VAL A 89 -1.04 4.00 9.15
CA VAL A 89 -2.06 2.97 9.39
C VAL A 89 -1.53 1.86 10.28
N VAL A 90 -0.27 1.45 10.11
CA VAL A 90 0.38 0.45 10.99
C VAL A 90 0.39 0.94 12.44
N ALA A 91 0.76 2.20 12.70
CA ALA A 91 0.74 2.77 14.05
C ALA A 91 -0.66 2.75 14.67
N GLU A 92 -1.68 3.13 13.93
CA GLU A 92 -3.08 3.06 14.40
C GLU A 92 -3.55 1.61 14.61
N ALA A 93 -3.06 0.65 13.82
CA ALA A 93 -3.35 -0.77 14.00
C ALA A 93 -2.76 -1.30 15.32
N THR A 94 -1.55 -0.83 15.70
CA THR A 94 -0.94 -1.15 17.00
C THR A 94 -1.85 -0.73 18.15
N ASP A 95 -2.33 0.50 18.14
CA ASP A 95 -3.20 1.06 19.17
C ASP A 95 -4.56 0.33 19.28
N ARG A 96 -4.93 -0.43 18.24
CA ARG A 96 -6.17 -1.19 18.15
C ARG A 96 -6.00 -2.69 18.42
N GLY A 97 -4.79 -3.13 18.76
CA GLY A 97 -4.51 -4.49 19.16
C GLY A 97 -4.30 -5.48 18.02
N TYR A 98 -4.10 -5.01 16.78
CA TYR A 98 -3.61 -5.89 15.71
C TYR A 98 -2.15 -6.28 15.98
N GLU A 99 -1.76 -7.46 15.51
CA GLU A 99 -0.38 -7.94 15.62
C GLU A 99 0.43 -7.69 14.35
N ARG A 100 -0.26 -7.65 13.21
CA ARG A 100 0.36 -7.46 11.89
C ARG A 100 -0.53 -6.75 10.89
N THR A 101 0.12 -6.18 9.88
CA THR A 101 -0.55 -5.64 8.70
C THR A 101 -0.08 -6.38 7.46
N ARG A 102 -0.99 -6.65 6.53
CA ARG A 102 -0.72 -7.37 5.27
C ARG A 102 -1.18 -6.56 4.07
N ILE A 103 -0.56 -6.78 2.94
CA ILE A 103 -0.94 -6.20 1.65
C ILE A 103 -0.50 -7.12 0.52
N ALA A 104 -1.30 -7.20 -0.55
CA ALA A 104 -0.91 -7.86 -1.79
C ALA A 104 -0.58 -6.82 -2.87
N VAL A 105 0.52 -7.00 -3.59
CA VAL A 105 0.98 -6.07 -4.62
C VAL A 105 1.23 -6.76 -5.96
N ASN A 106 0.92 -6.07 -7.04
CA ASN A 106 1.00 -6.60 -8.39
C ASN A 106 2.07 -5.93 -9.28
N ASN A 107 2.82 -4.95 -8.76
CA ASN A 107 3.87 -4.26 -9.51
C ASN A 107 5.11 -3.98 -8.66
N PRO A 108 6.31 -3.86 -9.28
CA PRO A 108 7.56 -3.70 -8.55
C PRO A 108 7.72 -2.35 -7.85
N PHE A 109 7.04 -1.30 -8.30
CA PHE A 109 7.09 0.02 -7.66
C PHE A 109 6.38 0.00 -6.30
N ALA A 110 5.20 -0.62 -6.22
CA ALA A 110 4.48 -0.80 -4.96
C ALA A 110 5.26 -1.73 -4.02
N TYR A 111 5.89 -2.78 -4.55
CA TYR A 111 6.74 -3.69 -3.80
C TYR A 111 7.89 -2.93 -3.09
N GLU A 112 8.64 -2.12 -3.83
CA GLU A 112 9.70 -1.27 -3.28
C GLU A 112 9.17 -0.27 -2.26
N ALA A 113 8.05 0.40 -2.57
CA ALA A 113 7.45 1.41 -1.70
C ALA A 113 7.03 0.82 -0.34
N LEU A 114 6.51 -0.41 -0.33
CA LEU A 114 6.12 -1.08 0.90
C LEU A 114 7.31 -1.60 1.71
N HIS A 115 8.39 -2.03 1.06
CA HIS A 115 9.64 -2.29 1.78
C HIS A 115 10.16 -1.03 2.49
N ARG A 116 10.04 0.15 1.87
CA ARG A 116 10.31 1.45 2.53
C ARG A 116 9.34 1.77 3.66
N ALA A 117 8.17 1.16 3.68
CA ALA A 117 7.24 1.26 4.81
C ALA A 117 7.46 0.17 5.87
N GLY A 118 8.54 -0.63 5.77
CA GLY A 118 8.91 -1.67 6.71
C GLY A 118 8.19 -3.00 6.53
N PHE A 119 7.53 -3.23 5.39
CA PHE A 119 6.98 -4.53 5.03
C PHE A 119 8.06 -5.44 4.46
N GLY A 120 7.89 -6.75 4.63
CA GLY A 120 8.73 -7.78 4.03
C GLY A 120 7.91 -8.76 3.18
N PHE A 121 8.53 -9.37 2.18
CA PHE A 121 7.89 -10.40 1.37
C PHE A 121 7.75 -11.70 2.16
N THR A 122 6.56 -12.25 2.22
CA THR A 122 6.26 -13.50 2.97
C THR A 122 6.60 -14.77 2.19
N GLY A 123 6.90 -14.68 0.90
CA GLY A 123 6.98 -15.83 0.00
C GLY A 123 5.64 -16.26 -0.60
N GLU A 124 4.53 -15.77 -0.06
CA GLU A 124 3.18 -16.10 -0.52
C GLU A 124 2.73 -15.27 -1.73
N THR A 125 1.84 -15.83 -2.54
CA THR A 125 1.15 -15.14 -3.62
C THR A 125 -0.36 -15.36 -3.51
N THR A 126 -1.14 -14.38 -3.93
CA THR A 126 -2.60 -14.54 -4.08
C THR A 126 -2.94 -15.36 -5.33
N GLY A 127 -4.21 -15.77 -5.47
CA GLY A 127 -4.70 -16.46 -6.67
C GLY A 127 -4.57 -15.66 -7.97
N LEU A 128 -4.35 -14.33 -7.89
CA LEU A 128 -4.06 -13.44 -9.02
C LEU A 128 -2.55 -13.17 -9.19
N ALA A 129 -1.71 -13.98 -8.56
CA ALA A 129 -0.24 -13.85 -8.56
C ALA A 129 0.29 -12.55 -7.97
N GLU A 130 -0.47 -11.84 -7.14
CA GLU A 130 0.03 -10.70 -6.37
C GLU A 130 0.93 -11.19 -5.24
N LEU A 131 2.02 -10.48 -4.96
CA LEU A 131 2.94 -10.83 -3.89
C LEU A 131 2.42 -10.32 -2.54
N VAL A 132 2.37 -11.19 -1.54
CA VAL A 132 1.94 -10.82 -0.19
C VAL A 132 3.12 -10.31 0.62
N LEU A 133 2.99 -9.08 1.13
CA LEU A 133 3.92 -8.50 2.07
C LEU A 133 3.25 -8.35 3.44
N GLU A 134 4.06 -8.50 4.48
CA GLU A 134 3.61 -8.39 5.87
C GLU A 134 4.56 -7.52 6.68
N ARG A 135 4.00 -6.79 7.64
CA ARG A 135 4.74 -6.06 8.65
C ARG A 135 4.12 -6.33 10.03
N PRO A 136 4.90 -6.78 11.04
CA PRO A 136 4.50 -6.69 12.44
C PRO A 136 4.16 -5.24 12.81
N VAL A 137 3.18 -5.00 13.66
CA VAL A 137 2.77 -3.62 13.97
C VAL A 137 3.75 -2.91 14.91
N ASP A 138 4.47 -3.66 15.76
CA ASP A 138 5.41 -3.17 16.77
C ASP A 138 6.82 -2.87 16.24
N ARG A 139 7.16 -3.40 15.06
CA ARG A 139 8.47 -3.23 14.42
C ARG A 139 8.42 -3.41 12.91
N PRO A 140 9.44 -2.95 12.16
CA PRO A 140 9.59 -3.35 10.75
C PRO A 140 9.77 -4.86 10.62
N ALA A 141 9.38 -5.41 9.47
CA ALA A 141 9.74 -6.77 9.09
C ALA A 141 11.27 -6.92 8.99
N GLU A 142 11.75 -8.13 9.19
CA GLU A 142 13.17 -8.43 9.00
C GLU A 142 13.61 -8.09 7.57
N ARG A 143 14.75 -7.42 7.47
CA ARG A 143 15.35 -7.08 6.18
C ARG A 143 16.11 -8.27 5.64
N ASP A 144 15.43 -9.14 4.92
CA ASP A 144 16.01 -10.31 4.25
C ASP A 144 16.31 -9.99 2.76
N PRO A 145 17.60 -9.82 2.38
CA PRO A 145 17.98 -9.56 0.99
C PRO A 145 17.58 -10.70 0.05
N GLY A 146 17.57 -11.94 0.53
CA GLY A 146 17.18 -13.12 -0.26
C GLY A 146 15.70 -13.09 -0.58
N ALA A 147 14.84 -12.91 0.41
CA ALA A 147 13.39 -12.78 0.22
C ALA A 147 13.03 -11.57 -0.66
N TYR A 148 13.70 -10.43 -0.46
CA TYR A 148 13.48 -9.24 -1.27
C TYR A 148 13.78 -9.48 -2.75
N ARG A 149 14.95 -10.08 -3.08
CA ARG A 149 15.34 -10.40 -4.46
C ARG A 149 14.40 -11.45 -5.07
N ALA A 150 14.04 -12.49 -4.32
CA ALA A 150 13.08 -13.50 -4.77
C ALA A 150 11.73 -12.89 -5.18
N GLY A 151 11.23 -11.89 -4.46
CA GLY A 151 10.04 -11.15 -4.84
C GLY A 151 10.22 -10.34 -6.13
N LEU A 152 11.37 -9.66 -6.31
CA LEU A 152 11.68 -8.95 -7.56
C LEU A 152 11.77 -9.92 -8.76
N ASP A 153 12.31 -11.13 -8.56
CA ASP A 153 12.39 -12.15 -9.61
C ASP A 153 11.01 -12.66 -10.05
N ARG A 154 10.02 -12.68 -9.13
CA ARG A 154 8.63 -12.99 -9.50
C ARG A 154 8.05 -11.96 -10.47
N PHE A 155 8.40 -10.68 -10.34
CA PHE A 155 8.01 -9.65 -11.31
C PHE A 155 8.74 -9.81 -12.64
N ARG A 156 10.06 -10.12 -12.64
CA ARG A 156 10.85 -10.34 -13.86
C ARG A 156 10.31 -11.45 -14.77
N ALA A 157 9.59 -12.41 -14.19
CA ALA A 157 8.98 -13.51 -14.93
C ALA A 157 7.63 -13.14 -15.61
N ARG A 158 7.20 -11.87 -15.52
CA ARG A 158 5.92 -11.40 -16.06
C ARG A 158 6.11 -10.61 -17.35
N ASP A 159 4.99 -10.32 -18.02
CA ASP A 159 4.95 -9.33 -19.09
C ASP A 159 5.05 -7.92 -18.46
N LEU A 160 6.15 -7.24 -18.73
CA LEU A 160 6.53 -5.99 -18.08
C LEU A 160 6.43 -4.81 -19.05
N SER A 161 5.98 -3.68 -18.54
CA SER A 161 6.15 -2.40 -19.22
C SER A 161 7.64 -2.00 -19.29
N ALA A 162 7.98 -1.10 -20.20
CA ALA A 162 9.35 -0.57 -20.32
C ALA A 162 9.84 0.06 -19.00
N ALA A 163 8.97 0.78 -18.29
CA ALA A 163 9.30 1.41 -17.01
C ALA A 163 9.58 0.38 -15.89
N GLU A 164 8.81 -0.72 -15.85
CA GLU A 164 9.04 -1.80 -14.89
C GLU A 164 10.34 -2.54 -15.20
N THR A 165 10.61 -2.81 -16.47
CA THR A 165 11.86 -3.44 -16.93
C THR A 165 13.06 -2.60 -16.49
N GLU A 166 13.08 -1.31 -16.81
CA GLU A 166 14.15 -0.40 -16.42
C GLU A 166 14.33 -0.32 -14.89
N PHE A 167 13.22 -0.27 -14.16
CA PHE A 167 13.26 -0.29 -12.69
C PHE A 167 13.90 -1.57 -12.15
N LEU A 168 13.49 -2.74 -12.63
CA LEU A 168 13.99 -4.03 -12.19
C LEU A 168 15.47 -4.24 -12.56
N GLU A 169 15.93 -3.73 -13.70
CA GLU A 169 17.34 -3.75 -14.08
C GLU A 169 18.20 -2.99 -13.06
N ARG A 170 17.77 -1.80 -12.64
CA ARG A 170 18.46 -1.02 -11.59
C ARG A 170 18.47 -1.71 -10.22
N LYS A 171 17.64 -2.75 -10.01
CA LYS A 171 17.47 -3.45 -8.73
C LYS A 171 18.06 -4.85 -8.70
N ARG A 172 18.93 -5.22 -9.65
CA ARG A 172 19.47 -6.59 -9.72
C ARG A 172 20.20 -7.03 -8.47
N ASP A 173 21.07 -6.17 -7.94
CA ASP A 173 21.97 -6.49 -6.84
C ASP A 173 21.77 -5.54 -5.64
N VAL A 174 20.60 -4.93 -5.53
CA VAL A 174 20.30 -3.97 -4.48
C VAL A 174 19.65 -4.67 -3.29
N ASP A 175 20.07 -4.28 -2.10
CA ASP A 175 19.44 -4.71 -0.85
C ASP A 175 18.07 -4.05 -0.63
N PRO A 176 17.21 -4.62 0.25
CA PRO A 176 15.96 -3.99 0.61
C PRO A 176 16.17 -2.53 1.04
N PRO A 177 15.32 -1.60 0.60
CA PRO A 177 15.46 -0.20 0.99
C PRO A 177 15.29 -0.04 2.50
N ARG A 178 15.88 1.01 3.05
CA ARG A 178 15.64 1.44 4.44
C ARG A 178 14.35 2.26 4.52
N GLU A 179 13.73 2.23 5.69
CA GLU A 179 12.60 3.11 6.01
C GLU A 179 12.97 4.59 5.89
#